data_e5f9c8dde6599f77558ba8215a0d372e
#
_entry.id   e5f9c8dde6599f77558ba8215a0d372e
#
_cell.length_a   1.000
_cell.length_b   1.000
_cell.length_c   1.000
_cell.angle_alpha   90.00
_cell.angle_beta   90.00
_cell.angle_gamma   90.00
#
_symmetry.space_group_name_H-M   'P 1'
#
loop_
_entity.id
_entity.type
_entity.pdbx_description
1 polymer ?
#
loop_
_entity_poly.entity_id
_entity_poly.type
_entity_poly.pdbx_seq_one_letter_code
_entity_poly.pdbx_strand_id
1 'polypeptide(L)'
;EIDRPRTQSFWGMSDRVIVTNGQSKSYGIPVVRIGWIVGPKELVYESWTQHDSLTICPNKLSDAVARVAVQEENRARLYERGRALLQQNRQLFNEWLAELGERFSYVPPQAGAIAFVKYSSPTPSLELVERIRTNQSTLIVPGIHLGLEGYVRIWLGGEKEYLEEGLRRVAVEMSALR
;
A
#
# COMPACT_ATOMS: atom_id res chain seq x y z
N GLU A 1 10.67 -1.46 -3.27
CA GLU A 1 11.43 -1.86 -2.08
C GLU A 1 11.99 -0.62 -1.39
N ILE A 2 12.07 -0.66 -0.06
CA ILE A 2 12.45 0.51 0.74
C ILE A 2 13.97 0.61 0.82
N ASP A 3 14.64 -0.47 1.23
CA ASP A 3 16.09 -0.46 1.53
C ASP A 3 16.90 -1.38 0.62
N ARG A 4 16.30 -2.02 -0.36
CA ARG A 4 16.96 -3.02 -1.21
C ARG A 4 16.84 -2.67 -2.69
N PRO A 5 17.70 -3.25 -3.54
CA PRO A 5 17.52 -3.19 -4.98
C PRO A 5 16.15 -3.74 -5.38
N ARG A 6 15.64 -3.21 -6.47
CA ARG A 6 14.35 -3.63 -7.01
C ARG A 6 14.33 -5.14 -7.32
N THR A 7 13.28 -5.83 -6.89
CA THR A 7 13.05 -7.23 -7.23
C THR A 7 12.93 -7.42 -8.75
N GLN A 8 13.58 -8.44 -9.26
CA GLN A 8 13.50 -8.79 -10.67
C GLN A 8 12.09 -9.24 -11.04
N SER A 9 11.62 -8.82 -12.21
CA SER A 9 10.33 -9.27 -12.74
C SER A 9 10.39 -10.76 -13.12
N PHE A 10 9.29 -11.46 -12.93
CA PHE A 10 9.12 -12.82 -13.45
C PHE A 10 8.93 -12.87 -14.97
N TRP A 11 8.74 -11.72 -15.62
CA TRP A 11 8.62 -11.64 -17.08
C TRP A 11 9.84 -12.25 -17.78
N GLY A 12 9.58 -13.14 -18.72
CA GLY A 12 10.61 -13.86 -19.47
C GLY A 12 11.12 -15.16 -18.84
N MET A 13 10.66 -15.51 -17.61
CA MET A 13 11.02 -16.78 -16.98
C MET A 13 10.25 -17.98 -17.55
N SER A 14 9.08 -17.75 -18.12
CA SER A 14 8.24 -18.76 -18.77
C SER A 14 7.26 -18.08 -19.73
N ASP A 15 6.81 -18.82 -20.74
CA ASP A 15 5.73 -18.44 -21.64
C ASP A 15 4.34 -18.35 -20.96
N ARG A 16 4.22 -18.88 -19.75
CA ARG A 16 3.01 -18.81 -18.91
C ARG A 16 2.96 -17.61 -17.98
N VAL A 17 4.02 -16.80 -17.95
CA VAL A 17 4.07 -15.65 -17.04
C VAL A 17 3.21 -14.51 -17.58
N ILE A 18 2.28 -14.06 -16.76
CA ILE A 18 1.48 -12.86 -16.99
C ILE A 18 1.87 -11.85 -15.90
N VAL A 19 2.26 -10.66 -16.33
CA VAL A 19 2.58 -9.56 -15.41
C VAL A 19 1.53 -8.47 -15.53
N THR A 20 0.91 -8.14 -14.42
CA THR A 20 0.03 -6.97 -14.31
C THR A 20 0.71 -5.91 -13.47
N ASN A 21 0.61 -4.66 -13.86
CA ASN A 21 1.15 -3.55 -13.11
C ASN A 21 0.36 -2.27 -13.42
N GLY A 22 0.66 -1.19 -12.72
CA GLY A 22 -0.02 0.08 -12.93
C GLY A 22 0.63 1.22 -12.15
N GLN A 23 0.15 2.42 -12.41
CA GLN A 23 0.72 3.66 -11.84
C GLN A 23 0.17 4.00 -10.45
N SER A 24 -0.83 3.28 -9.98
CA SER A 24 -1.50 3.56 -8.70
C SER A 24 -0.63 3.33 -7.47
N LYS A 25 0.33 2.40 -7.52
CA LYS A 25 1.14 1.97 -6.37
C LYS A 25 2.59 2.43 -6.51
N SER A 26 3.39 1.74 -7.31
CA SER A 26 4.83 2.01 -7.46
C SER A 26 5.16 3.42 -7.91
N TYR A 27 4.32 4.04 -8.73
CA TYR A 27 4.50 5.42 -9.19
C TYR A 27 3.86 6.45 -8.23
N GLY A 28 2.96 6.03 -7.33
CA GLY A 28 2.29 6.91 -6.39
C GLY A 28 1.33 7.91 -7.05
N ILE A 29 0.77 7.58 -8.20
CA ILE A 29 -0.20 8.43 -8.94
C ILE A 29 -1.50 7.67 -9.22
N PRO A 30 -2.26 7.28 -8.19
CA PRO A 30 -3.47 6.45 -8.33
C PRO A 30 -4.59 7.14 -9.13
N VAL A 31 -4.59 8.45 -9.20
CA VAL A 31 -5.62 9.26 -9.87
C VAL A 31 -5.67 9.05 -11.39
N VAL A 32 -4.56 8.68 -12.02
CA VAL A 32 -4.52 8.47 -13.48
C VAL A 32 -5.25 7.22 -13.93
N ARG A 33 -5.51 6.26 -13.07
CA ARG A 33 -6.26 5.01 -13.37
C ARG A 33 -5.69 4.21 -14.55
N ILE A 34 -4.36 4.20 -14.73
CA ILE A 34 -3.67 3.48 -15.79
C ILE A 34 -2.95 2.25 -15.22
N GLY A 35 -3.17 1.12 -15.89
CA GLY A 35 -2.46 -0.14 -15.68
C GLY A 35 -2.18 -0.81 -17.00
N TRP A 36 -1.42 -1.90 -16.97
CA TRP A 36 -1.09 -2.69 -18.15
C TRP A 36 -0.94 -4.17 -17.81
N ILE A 37 -1.11 -4.98 -18.85
CA ILE A 37 -0.85 -6.42 -18.83
C ILE A 37 0.28 -6.69 -19.82
N VAL A 38 1.23 -7.53 -19.42
CA VAL A 38 2.28 -8.09 -20.25
C VAL A 38 2.16 -9.61 -20.19
N GLY A 39 2.01 -10.26 -21.32
CA GLY A 39 1.76 -11.71 -21.37
C GLY A 39 1.78 -12.27 -22.79
N PRO A 40 1.40 -13.55 -22.98
CA PRO A 40 1.22 -14.15 -24.29
C PRO A 40 0.29 -13.31 -25.17
N LYS A 41 0.61 -13.23 -26.45
CA LYS A 41 -0.09 -12.36 -27.42
C LYS A 41 -1.60 -12.63 -27.47
N GLU A 42 -1.98 -13.89 -27.46
CA GLU A 42 -3.38 -14.33 -27.53
C GLU A 42 -4.17 -13.86 -26.31
N LEU A 43 -3.59 -14.03 -25.12
CA LEU A 43 -4.21 -13.58 -23.86
C LEU A 43 -4.34 -12.05 -23.81
N VAL A 44 -3.31 -11.32 -24.23
CA VAL A 44 -3.35 -9.86 -24.27
C VAL A 44 -4.42 -9.37 -25.25
N TYR A 45 -4.55 -10.03 -26.40
CA TYR A 45 -5.59 -9.71 -27.38
C TYR A 45 -7.01 -9.98 -26.83
N GLU A 46 -7.23 -11.13 -26.23
CA GLU A 46 -8.52 -11.45 -25.59
C GLU A 46 -8.85 -10.46 -24.45
N SER A 47 -7.86 -10.10 -23.63
CA SER A 47 -8.04 -9.11 -22.59
C SER A 47 -8.42 -7.74 -23.16
N TRP A 48 -7.83 -7.36 -24.27
CA TRP A 48 -8.14 -6.10 -24.96
C TRP A 48 -9.56 -6.09 -25.51
N THR A 49 -10.03 -7.18 -26.13
CA THR A 49 -11.41 -7.28 -26.64
C THR A 49 -12.44 -7.16 -25.50
N GLN A 50 -12.17 -7.72 -24.33
CA GLN A 50 -13.03 -7.55 -23.15
C GLN A 50 -13.00 -6.11 -22.61
N HIS A 51 -11.82 -5.48 -22.59
CA HIS A 51 -11.65 -4.10 -22.16
C HIS A 51 -12.43 -3.12 -23.05
N ASP A 52 -12.45 -3.35 -24.35
CA ASP A 52 -13.22 -2.56 -25.31
C ASP A 52 -14.73 -2.57 -24.97
N SER A 53 -15.25 -3.72 -24.55
CA SER A 53 -16.66 -3.86 -24.15
C SER A 53 -16.97 -3.22 -22.77
N LEU A 54 -15.98 -3.02 -21.91
CA LEU A 54 -16.17 -2.50 -20.55
C LEU A 54 -15.94 -0.99 -20.44
N THR A 55 -14.83 -0.51 -20.98
CA THR A 55 -14.38 0.88 -20.81
C THR A 55 -13.92 1.56 -22.09
N ILE A 56 -13.89 0.85 -23.22
CA ILE A 56 -13.47 1.29 -24.55
C ILE A 56 -11.98 1.65 -24.55
N CYS A 57 -11.60 2.70 -23.84
CA CYS A 57 -10.19 3.13 -23.72
C CYS A 57 -9.95 3.92 -22.43
N PRO A 58 -8.70 4.03 -21.99
CA PRO A 58 -8.33 4.92 -20.90
C PRO A 58 -8.66 6.39 -21.25
N ASN A 59 -8.91 7.19 -20.22
CA ASN A 59 -9.08 8.63 -20.39
C ASN A 59 -7.85 9.26 -21.04
N LYS A 60 -8.04 10.09 -22.06
CA LYS A 60 -6.96 10.69 -22.86
C LYS A 60 -5.99 11.55 -22.05
N LEU A 61 -6.50 12.29 -21.04
CA LEU A 61 -5.66 13.09 -20.15
C LEU A 61 -4.82 12.16 -19.25
N SER A 62 -5.41 11.11 -18.72
CA SER A 62 -4.71 10.09 -17.94
C SER A 62 -3.61 9.40 -18.75
N ASP A 63 -3.87 9.07 -20.01
CA ASP A 63 -2.88 8.50 -20.91
C ASP A 63 -1.70 9.46 -21.14
N ALA A 64 -1.97 10.74 -21.38
CA ALA A 64 -0.93 11.74 -21.55
C ALA A 64 -0.03 11.86 -20.30
N VAL A 65 -0.61 11.89 -19.11
CA VAL A 65 0.15 11.90 -17.85
C VAL A 65 0.93 10.59 -17.67
N ALA A 66 0.31 9.46 -17.96
CA ALA A 66 0.94 8.14 -17.84
C ALA A 66 2.17 8.02 -18.75
N ARG A 67 2.09 8.51 -19.99
CA ARG A 67 3.21 8.53 -20.95
C ARG A 67 4.40 9.32 -20.42
N VAL A 68 4.16 10.47 -19.79
CA VAL A 68 5.23 11.25 -19.15
C VAL A 68 5.81 10.51 -17.94
N ALA A 69 4.97 9.91 -17.10
CA ALA A 69 5.40 9.22 -15.90
C ALA A 69 6.27 7.98 -16.15
N VAL A 70 6.07 7.26 -17.27
CA VAL A 70 6.86 6.06 -17.60
C VAL A 70 8.21 6.36 -18.23
N GLN A 71 8.47 7.60 -18.66
CA GLN A 71 9.79 8.01 -19.12
C GLN A 71 10.83 7.75 -18.03
N GLU A 72 12.02 7.32 -18.42
CA GLU A 72 13.02 6.80 -17.48
C GLU A 72 13.36 7.78 -16.35
N GLU A 73 13.62 9.02 -16.69
CA GLU A 73 13.92 10.08 -15.72
C GLU A 73 12.76 10.32 -14.75
N ASN A 74 11.55 10.48 -15.27
CA ASN A 74 10.37 10.75 -14.45
C ASN A 74 10.02 9.54 -13.57
N ARG A 75 10.14 8.33 -14.11
CA ARG A 75 9.96 7.09 -13.37
C ARG A 75 10.94 6.98 -12.20
N ALA A 76 12.22 7.29 -12.43
CA ALA A 76 13.24 7.27 -11.38
C ALA A 76 12.91 8.28 -10.26
N ARG A 77 12.51 9.50 -10.61
CA ARG A 77 12.09 10.54 -9.65
C ARG A 77 10.86 10.12 -8.84
N LEU A 78 9.86 9.51 -9.49
CA LEU A 78 8.64 9.05 -8.81
C LEU A 78 8.94 7.91 -7.82
N TYR A 79 9.80 6.98 -8.20
CA TYR A 79 10.22 5.88 -7.32
C TYR A 79 11.04 6.39 -6.13
N GLU A 80 11.94 7.33 -6.36
CA GLU A 80 12.75 7.91 -5.29
C GLU A 80 11.89 8.70 -4.30
N ARG A 81 10.96 9.51 -4.79
CA ARG A 81 9.98 10.19 -3.93
C ARG A 81 9.21 9.21 -3.04
N GLY A 82 8.70 8.12 -3.61
CA GLY A 82 7.97 7.10 -2.86
C GLY A 82 8.85 6.38 -1.84
N ARG A 83 10.10 6.09 -2.20
CA ARG A 83 11.08 5.44 -1.31
C ARG A 83 11.42 6.34 -0.12
N ALA A 84 11.77 7.60 -0.37
CA ALA A 84 12.10 8.56 0.67
C ALA A 84 10.94 8.75 1.67
N LEU A 85 9.71 8.91 1.17
CA LEU A 85 8.51 8.99 2.00
C LEU A 85 8.36 7.75 2.89
N LEU A 86 8.50 6.56 2.31
CA LEU A 86 8.32 5.31 3.07
C LEU A 86 9.44 5.07 4.08
N GLN A 87 10.68 5.46 3.80
CA GLN A 87 11.77 5.39 4.76
C GLN A 87 11.50 6.28 5.97
N GLN A 88 11.13 7.53 5.74
CA GLN A 88 10.77 8.49 6.79
C GLN A 88 9.60 7.97 7.64
N ASN A 89 8.52 7.58 7.00
CA ASN A 89 7.30 7.14 7.68
C ASN A 89 7.48 5.82 8.42
N ARG A 90 8.34 4.92 7.93
CA ARG A 90 8.69 3.69 8.66
C ARG A 90 9.48 3.98 9.93
N GLN A 91 10.39 4.95 9.90
CA GLN A 91 11.11 5.36 11.10
C GLN A 91 10.14 5.93 12.14
N LEU A 92 9.31 6.87 11.75
CA LEU A 92 8.25 7.44 12.59
C LEU A 92 7.36 6.35 13.20
N PHE A 93 6.94 5.39 12.38
CA PHE A 93 6.11 4.29 12.83
C PHE A 93 6.82 3.37 13.83
N ASN A 94 8.10 3.10 13.65
CA ASN A 94 8.89 2.31 14.60
C ASN A 94 9.02 3.00 15.96
N GLU A 95 9.27 4.31 15.97
CA GLU A 95 9.33 5.12 17.17
C GLU A 95 7.98 5.09 17.92
N TRP A 96 6.89 5.35 17.22
CA TRP A 96 5.53 5.25 17.75
C TRP A 96 5.20 3.85 18.31
N LEU A 97 5.58 2.78 17.62
CA LEU A 97 5.29 1.42 18.08
C LEU A 97 6.09 1.07 19.35
N ALA A 98 7.33 1.55 19.45
CA ALA A 98 8.15 1.36 20.63
C ALA A 98 7.55 2.04 21.88
N GLU A 99 6.90 3.19 21.74
CA GLU A 99 6.21 3.89 22.80
C GLU A 99 5.00 3.11 23.35
N LEU A 100 4.35 2.30 22.51
CA LEU A 100 3.21 1.48 22.93
C LEU A 100 3.61 0.23 23.74
N GLY A 101 4.89 -0.15 23.71
CA GLY A 101 5.47 -1.25 24.49
C GLY A 101 5.30 -2.63 23.87
N GLU A 102 5.77 -3.65 24.59
CA GLU A 102 5.95 -5.03 24.11
C GLU A 102 4.66 -5.78 23.71
N ARG A 103 3.50 -5.23 24.06
CA ARG A 103 2.21 -5.81 23.64
C ARG A 103 1.93 -5.66 22.15
N PHE A 104 2.73 -4.86 21.46
CA PHE A 104 2.59 -4.59 20.04
C PHE A 104 3.86 -4.99 19.30
N SER A 105 3.69 -5.64 18.18
CA SER A 105 4.80 -6.08 17.34
C SER A 105 4.40 -6.13 15.88
N TYR A 106 5.37 -6.03 15.00
CA TYR A 106 5.16 -6.26 13.57
C TYR A 106 6.44 -6.76 12.91
N VAL A 107 6.30 -7.36 11.74
CA VAL A 107 7.44 -7.66 10.88
C VAL A 107 7.64 -6.46 9.93
N PRO A 108 8.78 -5.75 10.01
CA PRO A 108 9.02 -4.60 9.14
C PRO A 108 8.93 -4.97 7.67
N PRO A 109 8.10 -4.27 6.87
CA PRO A 109 7.96 -4.57 5.46
C PRO A 109 9.23 -4.19 4.70
N GLN A 110 9.69 -5.08 3.83
CA GLN A 110 10.82 -4.80 2.91
C GLN A 110 10.38 -3.95 1.72
N ALA A 111 9.08 -3.91 1.45
CA ALA A 111 8.48 -3.15 0.37
C ALA A 111 7.03 -2.77 0.70
N GLY A 112 6.54 -1.72 0.01
CA GLY A 112 5.17 -1.26 0.17
C GLY A 112 4.96 -0.35 1.40
N ALA A 113 3.72 0.12 1.53
CA ALA A 113 3.32 1.14 2.50
C ALA A 113 2.36 0.57 3.56
N ILE A 114 2.46 -0.70 3.88
CA ILE A 114 1.56 -1.39 4.82
C ILE A 114 2.35 -1.95 5.99
N ALA A 115 1.95 -1.59 7.22
CA ALA A 115 2.35 -2.27 8.44
C ALA A 115 1.19 -3.14 8.93
N PHE A 116 1.49 -4.38 9.29
CA PHE A 116 0.53 -5.32 9.86
C PHE A 116 0.95 -5.61 11.29
N VAL A 117 0.26 -4.96 12.23
CA VAL A 117 0.62 -4.93 13.66
C VAL A 117 -0.15 -5.99 14.40
N LYS A 118 0.57 -6.87 15.08
CA LYS A 118 0.02 -7.78 16.08
C LYS A 118 -0.14 -7.04 17.40
N TYR A 119 -1.26 -7.27 18.09
CA TYR A 119 -1.46 -6.80 19.46
C TYR A 119 -1.87 -7.94 20.38
N SER A 120 -1.46 -7.86 21.65
CA SER A 120 -1.75 -8.87 22.66
C SER A 120 -2.87 -8.35 23.57
N SER A 121 -4.11 -8.59 23.19
CA SER A 121 -5.32 -8.30 23.95
C SER A 121 -6.45 -9.22 23.52
N PRO A 122 -7.40 -9.56 24.40
CA PRO A 122 -8.58 -10.32 24.04
C PRO A 122 -9.59 -9.52 23.21
N THR A 123 -9.42 -8.20 23.07
CA THR A 123 -10.33 -7.34 22.29
C THR A 123 -10.32 -7.74 20.83
N PRO A 124 -11.47 -8.09 20.21
CA PRO A 124 -11.52 -8.39 18.78
C PRO A 124 -11.07 -7.21 17.91
N SER A 125 -10.37 -7.53 16.81
CA SER A 125 -9.82 -6.49 15.93
C SER A 125 -10.89 -5.58 15.30
N LEU A 126 -12.08 -6.12 15.03
CA LEU A 126 -13.20 -5.34 14.53
C LEU A 126 -13.71 -4.33 15.58
N GLU A 127 -13.82 -4.77 16.85
CA GLU A 127 -14.23 -3.91 17.96
C GLU A 127 -13.22 -2.78 18.18
N LEU A 128 -11.92 -3.12 18.20
CA LEU A 128 -10.86 -2.12 18.36
C LEU A 128 -10.92 -1.07 17.25
N VAL A 129 -11.04 -1.48 16.01
CA VAL A 129 -11.11 -0.57 14.85
C VAL A 129 -12.36 0.30 14.92
N GLU A 130 -13.50 -0.23 15.34
CA GLU A 130 -14.74 0.52 15.49
C GLU A 130 -14.63 1.57 16.60
N ARG A 131 -13.98 1.26 17.72
CA ARG A 131 -13.66 2.23 18.78
C ARG A 131 -12.77 3.35 18.26
N ILE A 132 -11.68 3.01 17.54
CA ILE A 132 -10.79 3.99 16.92
C ILE A 132 -11.56 4.89 15.95
N ARG A 133 -12.41 4.31 15.11
CA ARG A 133 -13.22 5.05 14.16
C ARG A 133 -14.17 6.03 14.85
N THR A 134 -14.87 5.57 15.87
CA THR A 134 -15.93 6.33 16.56
C THR A 134 -15.34 7.39 17.48
N ASN A 135 -14.34 7.03 18.29
CA ASN A 135 -13.82 7.92 19.33
C ASN A 135 -12.73 8.85 18.80
N GLN A 136 -11.97 8.40 17.79
CA GLN A 136 -10.78 9.11 17.30
C GLN A 136 -10.92 9.61 15.85
N SER A 137 -12.06 9.37 15.19
CA SER A 137 -12.30 9.73 13.79
C SER A 137 -11.17 9.25 12.85
N THR A 138 -10.62 8.07 13.13
CA THR A 138 -9.50 7.49 12.39
C THR A 138 -9.85 6.09 11.94
N LEU A 139 -9.55 5.77 10.68
CA LEU A 139 -9.84 4.46 10.11
C LEU A 139 -8.55 3.68 9.83
N ILE A 140 -8.47 2.50 10.43
CA ILE A 140 -7.49 1.46 10.09
C ILE A 140 -8.24 0.17 9.70
N VAL A 141 -7.54 -0.87 9.28
CA VAL A 141 -8.23 -2.10 8.84
C VAL A 141 -8.04 -3.19 9.88
N PRO A 142 -9.12 -3.84 10.36
CA PRO A 142 -9.02 -4.94 11.30
C PRO A 142 -8.44 -6.19 10.63
N GLY A 143 -7.62 -6.93 11.37
CA GLY A 143 -6.95 -8.12 10.85
C GLY A 143 -7.90 -9.24 10.46
N ILE A 144 -9.07 -9.33 11.09
CA ILE A 144 -10.09 -10.33 10.75
C ILE A 144 -10.50 -10.25 9.27
N HIS A 145 -10.55 -9.08 8.67
CA HIS A 145 -10.85 -8.91 7.24
C HIS A 145 -9.73 -9.47 6.33
N LEU A 146 -8.57 -9.78 6.90
CA LEU A 146 -7.42 -10.39 6.24
C LEU A 146 -7.18 -11.83 6.75
N GLY A 147 -8.16 -12.42 7.49
CA GLY A 147 -8.10 -13.76 8.01
C GLY A 147 -7.26 -13.93 9.29
N LEU A 148 -6.81 -12.84 9.95
CA LEU A 148 -5.96 -12.89 11.12
C LEU A 148 -6.51 -12.01 12.26
N GLU A 149 -7.09 -12.65 13.29
CA GLU A 149 -7.50 -11.96 14.49
C GLU A 149 -6.28 -11.55 15.35
N GLY A 150 -6.41 -10.50 16.17
CA GLY A 150 -5.31 -9.95 16.97
C GLY A 150 -4.32 -9.09 16.16
N TYR A 151 -4.73 -8.66 14.96
CA TYR A 151 -3.93 -7.78 14.09
C TYR A 151 -4.74 -6.57 13.63
N VAL A 152 -4.02 -5.52 13.29
CA VAL A 152 -4.54 -4.34 12.57
C VAL A 152 -3.59 -3.95 11.45
N ARG A 153 -4.15 -3.45 10.33
CA ARG A 153 -3.38 -2.97 9.19
C ARG A 153 -3.37 -1.45 9.17
N ILE A 154 -2.18 -0.88 9.18
CA ILE A 154 -1.94 0.56 9.16
C ILE A 154 -1.23 0.92 7.84
N TRP A 155 -1.68 2.02 7.20
CA TRP A 155 -1.09 2.53 5.98
C TRP A 155 -0.05 3.61 6.28
N LEU A 156 1.16 3.43 5.73
CA LEU A 156 2.31 4.31 5.95
C LEU A 156 2.60 5.25 4.77
N GLY A 157 1.75 5.29 3.75
CA GLY A 157 2.03 6.02 2.51
C GLY A 157 1.50 7.45 2.46
N GLY A 158 1.02 8.00 3.59
CA GLY A 158 0.55 9.38 3.71
C GLY A 158 1.67 10.40 3.90
N GLU A 159 1.34 11.68 3.78
CA GLU A 159 2.23 12.75 4.23
C GLU A 159 2.55 12.57 5.72
N LYS A 160 3.74 13.01 6.14
CA LYS A 160 4.27 12.77 7.48
C LYS A 160 3.32 13.25 8.57
N GLU A 161 2.87 14.48 8.49
CA GLU A 161 2.01 15.12 9.48
C GLU A 161 0.64 14.41 9.59
N TYR A 162 0.11 13.95 8.47
CA TYR A 162 -1.12 13.16 8.44
C TYR A 162 -0.95 11.80 9.13
N LEU A 163 0.19 11.13 8.90
CA LEU A 163 0.50 9.87 9.54
C LEU A 163 0.71 10.05 11.05
N GLU A 164 1.49 11.05 11.47
CA GLU A 164 1.73 11.37 12.89
C GLU A 164 0.43 11.57 13.65
N GLU A 165 -0.47 12.41 13.13
CA GLU A 165 -1.76 12.65 13.77
C GLU A 165 -2.64 11.39 13.80
N GLY A 166 -2.65 10.60 12.73
CA GLY A 166 -3.36 9.32 12.69
C GLY A 166 -2.84 8.33 13.74
N LEU A 167 -1.53 8.19 13.86
CA LEU A 167 -0.88 7.32 14.85
C LEU A 167 -1.14 7.79 16.28
N ARG A 168 -1.07 9.10 16.55
CA ARG A 168 -1.40 9.68 17.84
C ARG A 168 -2.82 9.33 18.28
N ARG A 169 -3.79 9.41 17.39
CA ARG A 169 -5.18 9.05 17.63
C ARG A 169 -5.36 7.56 17.91
N VAL A 170 -4.71 6.73 17.08
CA VAL A 170 -4.74 5.27 17.26
C VAL A 170 -4.15 4.86 18.62
N ALA A 171 -3.07 5.51 19.04
CA ALA A 171 -2.40 5.23 20.32
C ALA A 171 -3.34 5.38 21.53
N VAL A 172 -4.28 6.32 21.50
CA VAL A 172 -5.25 6.53 22.60
C VAL A 172 -6.03 5.25 22.89
N GLU A 173 -6.57 4.60 21.84
CA GLU A 173 -7.35 3.37 22.02
C GLU A 173 -6.46 2.14 22.24
N MET A 174 -5.30 2.07 21.57
CA MET A 174 -4.38 0.94 21.75
C MET A 174 -3.76 0.91 23.14
N SER A 175 -3.43 2.05 23.71
CA SER A 175 -2.90 2.15 25.08
C SER A 175 -3.93 1.76 26.14
N ALA A 176 -5.21 1.89 25.84
CA ALA A 176 -6.32 1.48 26.72
C ALA A 176 -6.65 -0.02 26.65
N LEU A 177 -6.01 -0.79 25.77
CA LEU A 177 -6.18 -2.25 25.70
C LEU A 177 -5.61 -2.91 26.96
N ARG A 178 -6.40 -3.76 27.57
CA ARG A 178 -6.04 -4.55 28.75
C ARG A 178 -5.70 -5.99 28.40
#